data_4894cee4420126c73d813ab53ef862e6
#
_entry.id   4894cee4420126c73d813ab53ef862e6
#
_cell.length_a   1.000
_cell.length_b   1.000
_cell.length_c   1.000
_cell.angle_alpha   90.00
_cell.angle_beta   90.00
_cell.angle_gamma   90.00
#
_symmetry.space_group_name_H-M   'P 1'
#
loop_
_entity.id
_entity.type
_entity.pdbx_description
1 polymer ?
#
loop_
_entity_poly.entity_id
_entity_poly.type
_entity_poly.pdbx_seq_one_letter_code
_entity_poly.pdbx_strand_id
1 'polypeptide(L)'
;DSPFAPTKHTVTVKTDGNGIAFASPLLAVTGTEITLTAMPKEGYHFKEWQVISGGVAIENNKFLMPDTNVEVNAVFEKDAPPAPTDPGKPSISVTGAYTYNGSEHTATVSGYNPATMDIAGNTATDAGDYTVRVTSKTGRWADGSTGAVTAAWSIGKATQEAPNGLIGVAPTTEGGSDGKITG
;
A
#
# COMPACT_ATOMS: atom_id res chain seq x y z
N ASP A 1 73.68 -19.32 -0.26
CA ASP A 1 72.43 -19.02 -0.94
C ASP A 1 71.49 -18.37 0.08
N SER A 2 71.30 -17.09 0.00
CA SER A 2 70.33 -16.38 0.77
C SER A 2 68.96 -16.65 0.10
N PRO A 3 68.03 -17.36 0.76
CA PRO A 3 66.69 -17.56 0.15
C PRO A 3 66.06 -16.20 -0.02
N PHE A 4 65.75 -15.83 -1.26
CA PHE A 4 65.04 -14.62 -1.59
C PHE A 4 63.66 -14.72 -0.88
N ALA A 5 63.42 -13.84 0.08
CA ALA A 5 62.13 -13.83 0.78
C ALA A 5 61.00 -13.60 -0.24
N PRO A 6 59.94 -14.40 -0.22
CA PRO A 6 58.86 -14.26 -1.19
C PRO A 6 58.21 -12.85 -1.07
N THR A 7 58.02 -12.23 -2.22
CA THR A 7 57.38 -10.91 -2.29
C THR A 7 55.92 -11.02 -1.80
N LYS A 8 55.54 -10.12 -0.90
CA LYS A 8 54.18 -10.01 -0.43
C LYS A 8 53.46 -8.88 -1.16
N HIS A 9 52.20 -9.12 -1.44
CA HIS A 9 51.29 -8.19 -2.11
C HIS A 9 50.14 -7.81 -1.19
N THR A 10 49.59 -6.60 -1.36
CA THR A 10 48.50 -6.07 -0.53
C THR A 10 47.16 -6.29 -1.16
N VAL A 11 46.13 -6.50 -0.31
CA VAL A 11 44.73 -6.47 -0.68
C VAL A 11 44.10 -5.21 -0.12
N THR A 12 43.53 -4.39 -1.00
CA THR A 12 42.77 -3.19 -0.63
C THR A 12 41.29 -3.47 -0.86
N VAL A 13 40.49 -3.24 0.16
CA VAL A 13 39.04 -3.43 0.08
C VAL A 13 38.33 -2.09 0.24
N LYS A 14 37.50 -1.74 -0.74
CA LYS A 14 36.64 -0.56 -0.73
C LYS A 14 35.15 -0.96 -0.62
N THR A 15 34.31 -0.01 -0.34
CA THR A 15 32.84 -0.17 -0.34
C THR A 15 32.19 1.05 -0.97
N ASP A 16 30.95 0.90 -1.44
CA ASP A 16 30.10 1.98 -1.91
C ASP A 16 29.49 2.82 -0.77
N GLY A 17 29.83 2.51 0.50
CA GLY A 17 29.35 3.22 1.69
C GLY A 17 28.07 2.65 2.30
N ASN A 18 27.44 1.63 1.70
CA ASN A 18 26.20 1.00 2.18
C ASN A 18 26.45 -0.29 2.99
N GLY A 19 27.68 -0.49 3.42
CA GLY A 19 28.14 -1.59 4.24
C GLY A 19 29.60 -1.44 4.60
N ILE A 20 30.13 -2.42 5.32
CA ILE A 20 31.56 -2.56 5.58
C ILE A 20 32.07 -3.84 4.93
N ALA A 21 33.35 -3.82 4.52
CA ALA A 21 33.98 -4.98 3.90
C ALA A 21 35.44 -5.05 4.28
N PHE A 22 36.01 -6.26 4.35
CA PHE A 22 37.41 -6.50 4.65
C PHE A 22 37.87 -7.81 4.04
N ALA A 23 39.19 -7.96 3.95
CA ALA A 23 39.89 -9.16 3.50
C ALA A 23 40.78 -9.71 4.59
N SER A 24 40.99 -11.01 4.58
CA SER A 24 41.94 -11.67 5.46
C SER A 24 42.69 -12.78 4.71
N PRO A 25 44.02 -12.76 4.72
CA PRO A 25 44.93 -11.72 5.15
C PRO A 25 44.97 -10.51 4.19
N LEU A 26 45.40 -9.32 4.69
CA LEU A 26 45.55 -8.10 3.88
C LEU A 26 46.92 -8.02 3.18
N LEU A 27 47.88 -8.84 3.58
CA LEU A 27 49.23 -8.92 3.02
C LEU A 27 49.61 -10.39 2.91
N ALA A 28 49.90 -10.85 1.69
CA ALA A 28 50.13 -12.27 1.43
C ALA A 28 51.11 -12.48 0.27
N VAL A 29 51.75 -13.63 0.23
CA VAL A 29 52.52 -14.10 -0.92
C VAL A 29 51.57 -14.68 -1.98
N THR A 30 52.04 -14.73 -3.23
CA THR A 30 51.34 -15.34 -4.35
C THR A 30 50.89 -16.77 -4.00
N GLY A 31 49.62 -17.10 -4.37
CA GLY A 31 49.01 -18.40 -4.12
C GLY A 31 48.32 -18.54 -2.76
N THR A 32 48.47 -17.54 -1.87
CA THR A 32 47.71 -17.54 -0.59
C THR A 32 46.23 -17.33 -0.82
N GLU A 33 45.37 -18.12 -0.17
CA GLU A 33 43.93 -17.90 -0.19
C GLU A 33 43.56 -16.65 0.62
N ILE A 34 42.83 -15.75 0.00
CA ILE A 34 42.30 -14.53 0.60
C ILE A 34 40.79 -14.72 0.77
N THR A 35 40.29 -14.48 1.97
CA THR A 35 38.86 -14.49 2.26
C THR A 35 38.32 -13.07 2.35
N LEU A 36 37.25 -12.78 1.64
CA LEU A 36 36.56 -11.51 1.64
C LEU A 36 35.30 -11.62 2.53
N THR A 37 35.02 -10.58 3.28
CA THR A 37 33.80 -10.47 4.09
C THR A 37 33.10 -9.14 3.79
N ALA A 38 31.80 -9.20 3.54
CA ALA A 38 30.94 -8.04 3.35
C ALA A 38 29.81 -8.08 4.37
N MET A 39 29.56 -6.95 5.04
CA MET A 39 28.50 -6.78 6.05
C MET A 39 27.65 -5.58 5.64
N PRO A 40 26.44 -5.83 5.09
CA PRO A 40 25.54 -4.76 4.68
C PRO A 40 25.07 -3.92 5.87
N LYS A 41 24.77 -2.63 5.63
CA LYS A 41 23.97 -1.82 6.56
C LYS A 41 22.51 -2.27 6.56
N GLU A 42 21.78 -1.88 7.60
CA GLU A 42 20.34 -2.09 7.67
C GLU A 42 19.62 -1.54 6.43
N GLY A 43 18.75 -2.34 5.83
CA GLY A 43 18.02 -2.02 4.61
C GLY A 43 18.84 -2.19 3.31
N TYR A 44 19.97 -2.88 3.39
CA TYR A 44 20.80 -3.25 2.24
C TYR A 44 21.21 -4.71 2.30
N HIS A 45 21.50 -5.30 1.15
CA HIS A 45 22.13 -6.61 1.02
C HIS A 45 23.40 -6.52 0.18
N PHE A 46 24.30 -7.47 0.36
CA PHE A 46 25.47 -7.58 -0.47
C PHE A 46 25.07 -8.03 -1.89
N LYS A 47 25.55 -7.28 -2.90
CA LYS A 47 25.27 -7.58 -4.30
C LYS A 47 26.40 -8.36 -4.94
N GLU A 48 27.60 -7.77 -4.97
CA GLU A 48 28.74 -8.36 -5.68
C GLU A 48 30.07 -7.78 -5.22
N TRP A 49 31.14 -8.50 -5.52
CA TRP A 49 32.50 -8.00 -5.49
C TRP A 49 32.91 -7.49 -6.87
N GLN A 50 33.40 -6.27 -6.95
CA GLN A 50 34.00 -5.72 -8.16
C GLN A 50 35.50 -5.72 -8.02
N VAL A 51 36.20 -6.40 -8.93
CA VAL A 51 37.69 -6.38 -9.00
C VAL A 51 38.12 -5.10 -9.72
N ILE A 52 38.77 -4.20 -9.00
CA ILE A 52 39.26 -2.93 -9.54
C ILE A 52 40.65 -3.13 -10.16
N SER A 53 41.50 -3.90 -9.49
CA SER A 53 42.86 -4.25 -10.01
C SER A 53 43.29 -5.62 -9.49
N GLY A 54 44.32 -6.18 -10.13
CA GLY A 54 44.90 -7.48 -9.77
C GLY A 54 44.38 -8.66 -10.56
N GLY A 55 43.29 -8.50 -11.36
CA GLY A 55 42.85 -9.50 -12.33
C GLY A 55 42.41 -10.85 -11.73
N VAL A 56 41.91 -10.88 -10.47
CA VAL A 56 41.53 -12.11 -9.79
C VAL A 56 40.09 -12.50 -10.09
N ALA A 57 39.80 -13.81 -10.08
CA ALA A 57 38.45 -14.35 -10.07
C ALA A 57 38.04 -14.61 -8.60
N ILE A 58 36.90 -14.06 -8.18
CA ILE A 58 36.37 -14.25 -6.83
C ILE A 58 35.28 -15.29 -6.86
N GLU A 59 35.48 -16.39 -6.15
CA GLU A 59 34.49 -17.46 -6.00
C GLU A 59 34.21 -17.71 -4.51
N ASN A 60 32.96 -17.80 -4.14
CA ASN A 60 32.56 -18.01 -2.74
C ASN A 60 33.23 -17.03 -1.75
N ASN A 61 33.35 -15.77 -2.13
CA ASN A 61 34.06 -14.72 -1.37
C ASN A 61 35.54 -14.99 -1.13
N LYS A 62 36.19 -15.72 -2.01
CA LYS A 62 37.61 -16.08 -1.92
C LYS A 62 38.33 -15.91 -3.26
N PHE A 63 39.61 -15.67 -3.19
CA PHE A 63 40.54 -15.72 -4.36
C PHE A 63 41.91 -16.11 -3.91
N LEU A 64 42.75 -16.53 -4.86
CA LEU A 64 44.19 -16.78 -4.62
C LEU A 64 44.99 -15.50 -4.94
N MET A 65 45.88 -15.10 -4.04
CA MET A 65 46.71 -13.93 -4.20
C MET A 65 47.58 -14.05 -5.45
N PRO A 66 47.46 -13.12 -6.44
CA PRO A 66 48.31 -13.09 -7.62
C PRO A 66 49.69 -12.48 -7.30
N ASP A 67 50.57 -12.45 -8.29
CA ASP A 67 51.88 -11.79 -8.18
C ASP A 67 51.80 -10.26 -8.39
N THR A 68 50.76 -9.65 -7.78
CA THR A 68 50.52 -8.20 -7.81
C THR A 68 49.54 -7.81 -6.69
N ASN A 69 49.48 -6.51 -6.40
CA ASN A 69 48.46 -5.99 -5.47
C ASN A 69 47.05 -6.13 -6.05
N VAL A 70 46.09 -6.36 -5.18
CA VAL A 70 44.69 -6.51 -5.52
C VAL A 70 43.87 -5.41 -4.87
N GLU A 71 42.97 -4.82 -5.63
CA GLU A 71 41.94 -3.91 -5.11
C GLU A 71 40.58 -4.42 -5.51
N VAL A 72 39.69 -4.55 -4.53
CA VAL A 72 38.27 -4.97 -4.70
C VAL A 72 37.34 -3.97 -4.05
N ASN A 73 36.12 -3.88 -4.58
CA ASN A 73 35.05 -3.06 -4.03
C ASN A 73 33.85 -3.94 -3.73
N ALA A 74 33.32 -3.85 -2.52
CA ALA A 74 32.04 -4.46 -2.16
C ALA A 74 30.91 -3.52 -2.58
N VAL A 75 29.98 -4.04 -3.37
CA VAL A 75 28.78 -3.33 -3.80
C VAL A 75 27.57 -3.87 -3.03
N PHE A 76 26.81 -2.96 -2.47
CA PHE A 76 25.56 -3.26 -1.75
C PHE A 76 24.38 -2.68 -2.49
N GLU A 77 23.25 -3.36 -2.44
CA GLU A 77 22.01 -2.92 -3.05
C GLU A 77 20.95 -2.71 -1.98
N LYS A 78 20.13 -1.67 -2.13
CA LYS A 78 19.03 -1.38 -1.21
C LYS A 78 18.00 -2.49 -1.29
N ASP A 79 17.51 -2.94 -0.13
CA ASP A 79 16.45 -3.93 -0.05
C ASP A 79 15.16 -3.37 -0.68
N ALA A 80 14.48 -4.21 -1.43
CA ALA A 80 13.15 -3.87 -1.89
C ALA A 80 12.21 -3.68 -0.68
N PRO A 81 11.29 -2.69 -0.71
CA PRO A 81 10.25 -2.60 0.30
C PRO A 81 9.52 -3.95 0.40
N PRO A 82 9.13 -4.39 1.61
CA PRO A 82 8.33 -5.59 1.75
C PRO A 82 7.08 -5.48 0.86
N ALA A 83 6.76 -6.57 0.18
CA ALA A 83 5.54 -6.62 -0.63
C ALA A 83 4.32 -6.26 0.25
N PRO A 84 3.36 -5.46 -0.25
CA PRO A 84 2.16 -5.15 0.49
C PRO A 84 1.45 -6.46 0.88
N THR A 85 1.17 -6.60 2.17
CA THR A 85 0.45 -7.76 2.68
C THR A 85 -1.02 -7.63 2.34
N ASP A 86 -1.63 -8.69 1.82
CA ASP A 86 -3.06 -8.74 1.56
C ASP A 86 -3.84 -8.51 2.87
N PRO A 87 -4.76 -7.53 2.94
CA PRO A 87 -5.53 -7.27 4.14
C PRO A 87 -6.54 -8.39 4.40
N GLY A 88 -6.87 -8.59 5.67
CA GLY A 88 -8.00 -9.44 6.05
C GLY A 88 -9.29 -8.95 5.41
N LYS A 89 -10.12 -9.88 4.90
CA LYS A 89 -11.43 -9.55 4.32
C LYS A 89 -12.35 -9.02 5.43
N PRO A 90 -12.83 -7.76 5.33
CA PRO A 90 -13.61 -7.17 6.39
C PRO A 90 -15.07 -7.66 6.37
N SER A 91 -15.71 -7.64 7.53
CA SER A 91 -17.16 -7.51 7.60
C SER A 91 -17.48 -6.02 7.66
N ILE A 92 -18.20 -5.49 6.68
CA ILE A 92 -18.59 -4.09 6.66
C ILE A 92 -20.08 -3.94 6.97
N SER A 93 -20.43 -2.86 7.65
CA SER A 93 -21.82 -2.45 7.86
C SER A 93 -21.92 -0.94 7.70
N VAL A 94 -23.08 -0.47 7.26
CA VAL A 94 -23.39 0.95 7.20
C VAL A 94 -24.28 1.30 8.39
N THR A 95 -23.92 2.36 9.10
CA THR A 95 -24.70 2.91 10.21
C THR A 95 -25.17 4.31 9.87
N GLY A 96 -26.36 4.65 10.31
CA GLY A 96 -27.01 5.95 10.10
C GLY A 96 -28.32 5.83 9.32
N ALA A 97 -29.24 6.72 9.63
CA ALA A 97 -30.47 6.93 8.87
C ALA A 97 -30.32 8.26 8.13
N TYR A 98 -30.43 8.24 6.82
CA TYR A 98 -30.28 9.42 5.98
C TYR A 98 -31.64 9.80 5.38
N THR A 99 -31.95 11.10 5.41
CA THR A 99 -33.17 11.64 4.80
C THR A 99 -32.76 12.70 3.79
N TYR A 100 -33.39 12.66 2.62
CA TYR A 100 -33.14 13.63 1.55
C TYR A 100 -33.32 15.07 2.04
N ASN A 101 -32.32 15.89 1.82
CA ASN A 101 -32.30 17.32 2.17
C ASN A 101 -31.70 18.20 1.06
N GLY A 102 -31.45 17.64 -0.12
CA GLY A 102 -30.83 18.34 -1.25
C GLY A 102 -29.29 18.42 -1.17
N SER A 103 -28.68 17.92 -0.13
CA SER A 103 -27.21 17.88 0.04
C SER A 103 -26.69 16.46 -0.06
N GLU A 104 -25.39 16.34 -0.36
CA GLU A 104 -24.70 15.04 -0.37
C GLU A 104 -24.66 14.46 1.05
N HIS A 105 -24.99 13.20 1.15
CA HIS A 105 -24.83 12.37 2.35
C HIS A 105 -23.66 11.41 2.17
N THR A 106 -22.87 11.23 3.22
CA THR A 106 -21.79 10.24 3.28
C THR A 106 -22.15 9.16 4.28
N ALA A 107 -22.25 7.93 3.82
CA ALA A 107 -22.54 6.79 4.68
C ALA A 107 -21.32 6.44 5.55
N THR A 108 -21.54 6.28 6.83
CA THR A 108 -20.51 5.82 7.78
C THR A 108 -20.36 4.30 7.66
N VAL A 109 -19.18 3.84 7.26
CA VAL A 109 -18.89 2.43 7.01
C VAL A 109 -17.94 1.92 8.08
N SER A 110 -18.37 0.98 8.90
CA SER A 110 -17.52 0.25 9.84
C SER A 110 -16.83 -0.92 9.16
N GLY A 111 -15.64 -1.31 9.67
CA GLY A 111 -14.82 -2.37 9.08
C GLY A 111 -13.94 -1.94 7.91
N TYR A 112 -14.06 -0.70 7.43
CA TYR A 112 -13.23 -0.12 6.39
C TYR A 112 -11.91 0.44 6.98
N ASN A 113 -10.78 0.13 6.33
CA ASN A 113 -9.47 0.67 6.67
C ASN A 113 -8.85 1.38 5.44
N PRO A 114 -8.75 2.73 5.43
CA PRO A 114 -8.25 3.48 4.28
C PRO A 114 -6.77 3.24 3.96
N ALA A 115 -5.99 2.70 4.89
CA ALA A 115 -4.59 2.37 4.64
C ALA A 115 -4.43 1.18 3.66
N THR A 116 -5.35 0.21 3.72
CA THR A 116 -5.25 -1.07 2.99
C THR A 116 -6.40 -1.35 2.03
N MET A 117 -7.44 -0.51 2.05
CA MET A 117 -8.68 -0.71 1.29
C MET A 117 -9.09 0.56 0.55
N ASP A 118 -9.82 0.39 -0.53
CA ASP A 118 -10.52 1.45 -1.25
C ASP A 118 -12.03 1.32 -1.02
N ILE A 119 -12.74 2.46 -1.05
CA ILE A 119 -14.19 2.52 -0.85
C ILE A 119 -14.85 3.29 -2.01
N ALA A 120 -16.03 2.84 -2.41
CA ALA A 120 -16.87 3.49 -3.41
C ALA A 120 -18.34 3.31 -3.09
N GLY A 121 -19.18 4.22 -3.59
CA GLY A 121 -20.64 4.16 -3.40
C GLY A 121 -21.12 4.51 -2.00
N ASN A 122 -20.28 5.14 -1.19
CA ASN A 122 -20.62 5.59 0.16
C ASN A 122 -21.14 7.04 0.20
N THR A 123 -21.27 7.72 -0.95
CA THR A 123 -21.85 9.06 -1.04
C THR A 123 -22.98 9.09 -2.04
N ALA A 124 -24.04 9.85 -1.75
CA ALA A 124 -25.16 10.11 -2.64
C ALA A 124 -25.94 11.35 -2.19
N THR A 125 -26.66 11.99 -3.13
CA THR A 125 -27.48 13.17 -2.87
C THR A 125 -28.96 12.86 -2.88
N ASP A 126 -29.40 12.01 -3.82
CA ASP A 126 -30.82 11.75 -4.03
C ASP A 126 -31.38 10.69 -3.08
N ALA A 127 -32.70 10.73 -2.88
CA ALA A 127 -33.39 9.65 -2.17
C ALA A 127 -33.36 8.36 -3.01
N GLY A 128 -32.95 7.25 -2.39
CA GLY A 128 -32.77 5.98 -3.09
C GLY A 128 -31.99 4.96 -2.28
N ASP A 129 -31.81 3.80 -2.90
CA ASP A 129 -31.04 2.69 -2.35
C ASP A 129 -29.66 2.65 -3.01
N TYR A 130 -28.62 2.46 -2.22
CA TYR A 130 -27.23 2.50 -2.63
C TYR A 130 -26.46 1.30 -2.09
N THR A 131 -25.31 1.05 -2.68
CA THR A 131 -24.42 -0.02 -2.25
C THR A 131 -23.00 0.51 -2.08
N VAL A 132 -22.48 0.40 -0.87
CA VAL A 132 -21.06 0.59 -0.60
C VAL A 132 -20.29 -0.62 -1.11
N ARG A 133 -19.13 -0.37 -1.70
CA ARG A 133 -18.18 -1.38 -2.17
C ARG A 133 -16.81 -1.09 -1.57
N VAL A 134 -16.25 -2.08 -0.88
CA VAL A 134 -14.88 -2.00 -0.33
C VAL A 134 -14.02 -3.06 -1.02
N THR A 135 -12.87 -2.65 -1.54
CA THR A 135 -11.91 -3.52 -2.21
C THR A 135 -10.54 -3.44 -1.54
N SER A 136 -9.77 -4.53 -1.60
CA SER A 136 -8.38 -4.50 -1.19
C SER A 136 -7.54 -3.70 -2.19
N LYS A 137 -6.62 -2.86 -1.73
CA LYS A 137 -5.64 -2.15 -2.56
C LYS A 137 -4.65 -3.09 -3.26
N THR A 138 -4.43 -4.27 -2.72
CA THR A 138 -3.61 -5.31 -3.34
C THR A 138 -4.37 -6.14 -4.39
N GLY A 139 -5.71 -5.94 -4.50
CA GLY A 139 -6.58 -6.70 -5.38
C GLY A 139 -6.98 -8.08 -4.85
N ARG A 140 -6.49 -8.46 -3.68
CA ARG A 140 -6.75 -9.75 -3.02
C ARG A 140 -6.94 -9.57 -1.52
N TRP A 141 -7.72 -10.44 -0.91
CA TRP A 141 -7.84 -10.57 0.53
C TRP A 141 -6.90 -11.67 1.08
N ALA A 142 -6.60 -11.63 2.36
CA ALA A 142 -5.70 -12.60 3.01
C ALA A 142 -6.19 -14.06 2.92
N ASP A 143 -7.49 -14.27 2.70
CA ASP A 143 -8.09 -15.59 2.46
C ASP A 143 -7.92 -16.08 1.00
N GLY A 144 -7.22 -15.30 0.17
CA GLY A 144 -7.01 -15.58 -1.26
C GLY A 144 -8.17 -15.17 -2.17
N SER A 145 -9.30 -14.74 -1.62
CA SER A 145 -10.43 -14.28 -2.42
C SER A 145 -10.17 -12.90 -3.04
N THR A 146 -10.89 -12.60 -4.11
CA THR A 146 -10.86 -11.31 -4.83
C THR A 146 -12.26 -10.71 -4.85
N GLY A 147 -12.37 -9.45 -5.26
CA GLY A 147 -13.63 -8.75 -5.40
C GLY A 147 -14.01 -7.92 -4.19
N ALA A 148 -15.09 -7.18 -4.34
CA ALA A 148 -15.55 -6.24 -3.32
C ALA A 148 -16.38 -6.93 -2.23
N VAL A 149 -16.22 -6.42 -1.00
CA VAL A 149 -17.20 -6.61 0.07
C VAL A 149 -18.24 -5.48 -0.03
N THR A 150 -19.54 -5.77 0.09
CA THR A 150 -20.60 -4.81 -0.14
C THR A 150 -21.54 -4.69 1.05
N ALA A 151 -22.09 -3.49 1.25
CA ALA A 151 -23.15 -3.23 2.20
C ALA A 151 -24.19 -2.26 1.59
N ALA A 152 -25.46 -2.51 1.83
CA ALA A 152 -26.54 -1.63 1.38
C ALA A 152 -26.73 -0.45 2.33
N TRP A 153 -27.16 0.69 1.78
CA TRP A 153 -27.62 1.86 2.52
C TRP A 153 -28.64 2.64 1.71
N SER A 154 -29.37 3.55 2.34
CA SER A 154 -30.39 4.31 1.63
C SER A 154 -30.55 5.72 2.17
N ILE A 155 -31.04 6.62 1.31
CA ILE A 155 -31.54 7.94 1.67
C ILE A 155 -33.06 7.91 1.50
N GLY A 156 -33.78 8.04 2.61
CA GLY A 156 -35.25 8.11 2.61
C GLY A 156 -35.73 9.43 1.99
N LYS A 157 -36.97 9.42 1.45
CA LYS A 157 -37.60 10.66 0.98
C LYS A 157 -37.89 11.57 2.17
N ALA A 158 -37.75 12.89 1.95
CA ALA A 158 -38.23 13.86 2.93
C ALA A 158 -39.74 13.70 3.13
N THR A 159 -40.20 13.67 4.37
CA THR A 159 -41.64 13.72 4.69
C THR A 159 -42.10 15.13 4.37
N GLN A 160 -42.99 15.27 3.39
CA GLN A 160 -43.67 16.54 3.15
C GLN A 160 -44.75 16.67 4.24
N GLU A 161 -44.51 17.56 5.19
CA GLU A 161 -45.61 17.95 6.10
C GLU A 161 -46.72 18.58 5.26
N ALA A 162 -47.93 18.08 5.41
CA ALA A 162 -49.07 18.74 4.83
C ALA A 162 -49.10 20.21 5.33
N PRO A 163 -49.30 21.18 4.44
CA PRO A 163 -49.37 22.58 4.86
C PRO A 163 -50.41 22.74 5.97
N ASN A 164 -49.98 23.09 7.17
CA ASN A 164 -50.82 23.44 8.27
C ASN A 164 -51.68 24.63 7.85
N GLY A 165 -52.98 24.46 7.63
CA GLY A 165 -53.86 25.57 7.44
C GLY A 165 -54.84 25.54 6.26
N LEU A 166 -54.96 24.46 5.49
CA LEU A 166 -56.13 24.26 4.67
C LEU A 166 -57.31 23.79 5.55
N ILE A 167 -57.91 24.78 6.25
CA ILE A 167 -59.25 24.62 6.78
C ILE A 167 -60.13 24.51 5.54
N GLY A 168 -60.60 23.30 5.23
CA GLY A 168 -61.60 23.08 4.20
C GLY A 168 -62.83 23.93 4.55
N VAL A 169 -63.03 25.01 3.81
CA VAL A 169 -64.33 25.68 3.83
C VAL A 169 -65.27 24.70 3.18
N ALA A 170 -66.16 24.12 3.97
CA ALA A 170 -67.24 23.30 3.45
C ALA A 170 -68.04 24.15 2.46
N PRO A 171 -68.42 23.64 1.29
CA PRO A 171 -69.25 24.37 0.39
C PRO A 171 -70.61 24.62 1.07
N THR A 172 -70.90 25.91 1.26
CA THR A 172 -72.24 26.33 1.67
C THR A 172 -73.15 26.04 0.50
N THR A 173 -74.01 25.02 0.63
CA THR A 173 -75.16 24.81 -0.24
C THR A 173 -76.12 25.97 -0.01
N GLU A 174 -76.11 26.98 -0.88
CA GLU A 174 -77.20 27.88 -0.97
C GLU A 174 -78.47 27.10 -1.41
N GLY A 175 -79.44 27.04 -0.52
CA GLY A 175 -80.67 26.53 -0.84
C GLY A 175 -81.42 27.46 -1.84
N GLY A 176 -81.49 27.00 -3.08
CA GLY A 176 -82.39 27.64 -4.05
C GLY A 176 -83.85 27.54 -3.62
N SER A 177 -84.43 28.67 -3.32
CA SER A 177 -85.88 28.76 -3.11
C SER A 177 -86.58 28.66 -4.47
N ASP A 178 -87.33 27.60 -4.65
CA ASP A 178 -88.26 27.47 -5.78
C ASP A 178 -89.36 28.55 -5.72
N GLY A 179 -89.22 29.55 -6.54
CA GLY A 179 -90.28 30.53 -6.84
C GLY A 179 -91.30 29.91 -7.77
N LYS A 180 -92.38 29.43 -7.21
CA LYS A 180 -93.55 29.00 -7.94
C LYS A 180 -94.35 30.22 -8.42
N ILE A 181 -94.33 30.46 -9.73
CA ILE A 181 -95.24 31.46 -10.37
C ILE A 181 -96.51 30.75 -10.76
N THR A 182 -97.59 31.18 -10.19
CA THR A 182 -98.93 30.91 -10.63
C THR A 182 -99.56 32.16 -11.19
N GLY A 183 -100.13 32.10 -12.40
CA GLY A 183 -100.85 33.13 -13.04
C GLY A 183 -101.26 32.74 -14.44
#